data_5b51cad7e0246e454625896cfd861e89
#
_entry.id   5b51cad7e0246e454625896cfd861e89
#
_cell.length_a   1.000
_cell.length_b   1.000
_cell.length_c   1.000
_cell.angle_alpha   90.00
_cell.angle_beta   90.00
_cell.angle_gamma   90.00
#
_symmetry.space_group_name_H-M   'P 1'
#
loop_
_entity.id
_entity.type
_entity.pdbx_description
1 polymer ?
#
loop_
_entity_poly.entity_id
_entity_poly.type
_entity_poly.pdbx_seq_one_letter_code
_entity_poly.pdbx_strand_id
1 'polypeptide(L)'
;MTDAVPAADAVPAPRAASAPGEPRYVVADLAAIPPVPCPCGEARRAFATPDNTVATLHVTDITTDARTHYHKAMTEIYFVLEGEGVLEVDGDRVPLKPYTSVMIKPGCRHRAVGRLRIVNIPIPAFDPADEWFD
;
A
#
# COMPACT_ATOMS: atom_id res chain seq x y z
N MET A 1 2.64 23.63 -14.25
CA MET A 1 3.93 22.96 -14.39
C MET A 1 3.70 21.48 -14.41
N THR A 2 4.11 20.87 -15.44
CA THR A 2 3.99 19.43 -15.54
C THR A 2 5.35 18.85 -15.73
N ASP A 3 5.72 17.99 -14.85
CA ASP A 3 6.87 17.19 -15.09
C ASP A 3 6.53 16.23 -16.23
N ALA A 4 7.33 16.26 -17.24
CA ALA A 4 7.18 15.29 -18.28
C ALA A 4 7.35 13.92 -17.64
N VAL A 5 6.28 13.15 -17.62
CA VAL A 5 6.38 11.77 -17.21
C VAL A 5 7.30 11.08 -18.21
N PRO A 6 8.32 10.38 -17.75
CA PRO A 6 9.14 9.60 -18.66
C PRO A 6 8.26 8.76 -19.56
N ALA A 7 8.70 8.59 -20.76
CA ALA A 7 7.97 7.81 -21.75
C ALA A 7 7.60 6.43 -21.20
N ALA A 8 6.75 5.74 -21.92
CA ALA A 8 6.22 4.45 -21.54
C ALA A 8 7.27 3.39 -21.18
N ASP A 9 8.52 3.60 -21.51
CA ASP A 9 9.61 2.73 -21.14
C ASP A 9 9.91 2.71 -19.64
N ALA A 10 9.46 3.73 -18.90
CA ALA A 10 9.60 3.77 -17.45
C ALA A 10 8.57 2.91 -16.71
N VAL A 11 7.53 2.49 -17.38
CA VAL A 11 6.42 1.73 -16.80
C VAL A 11 6.33 0.38 -17.50
N PRO A 12 6.36 -0.72 -16.75
CA PRO A 12 6.15 -2.03 -17.36
C PRO A 12 4.83 -2.06 -18.11
N ALA A 13 4.80 -2.77 -19.21
CA ALA A 13 3.55 -2.99 -19.91
C ALA A 13 2.52 -3.60 -18.97
N PRO A 14 1.28 -3.14 -19.02
CA PRO A 14 0.23 -3.77 -18.24
C PRO A 14 0.09 -5.23 -18.66
N ARG A 15 -0.42 -6.04 -17.74
CA ARG A 15 -0.73 -7.41 -18.06
C ARG A 15 -1.70 -7.46 -19.23
N ALA A 16 -1.63 -8.57 -19.96
CA ALA A 16 -2.58 -8.82 -21.03
C ALA A 16 -4.01 -8.67 -20.52
N ALA A 17 -4.87 -8.16 -21.38
CA ALA A 17 -6.29 -8.08 -21.09
C ALA A 17 -6.84 -9.46 -20.74
N SER A 18 -7.93 -9.48 -19.98
CA SER A 18 -8.67 -10.70 -19.70
C SER A 18 -9.05 -11.41 -20.98
N ALA A 19 -9.14 -12.74 -20.91
CA ALA A 19 -9.58 -13.54 -22.03
C ALA A 19 -10.99 -13.12 -22.50
N PRO A 20 -11.34 -13.35 -23.79
CA PRO A 20 -12.68 -13.07 -24.26
C PRO A 20 -13.74 -13.74 -23.36
N GLY A 21 -14.73 -12.96 -22.95
CA GLY A 21 -15.80 -13.42 -22.06
C GLY A 21 -15.51 -13.27 -20.58
N GLU A 22 -14.29 -12.94 -20.17
CA GLU A 22 -13.96 -12.63 -18.79
C GLU A 22 -14.28 -11.16 -18.48
N PRO A 23 -14.76 -10.87 -17.27
CA PRO A 23 -14.89 -9.48 -16.83
C PRO A 23 -13.54 -8.79 -16.81
N ARG A 24 -13.55 -7.50 -17.17
CA ARG A 24 -12.33 -6.66 -17.11
C ARG A 24 -12.22 -5.92 -15.79
N TYR A 25 -12.89 -6.40 -14.78
CA TYR A 25 -12.89 -5.81 -13.45
C TYR A 25 -13.02 -6.90 -12.39
N VAL A 26 -12.58 -6.58 -11.20
CA VAL A 26 -12.76 -7.42 -10.02
C VAL A 26 -13.35 -6.55 -8.92
N VAL A 27 -14.36 -7.07 -8.24
CA VAL A 27 -14.98 -6.37 -7.12
C VAL A 27 -14.60 -7.07 -5.82
N ALA A 28 -14.24 -6.28 -4.82
CA ALA A 28 -14.00 -6.79 -3.47
C ALA A 28 -14.77 -5.93 -2.47
N ASP A 29 -15.49 -6.61 -1.57
CA ASP A 29 -16.08 -5.97 -0.40
C ASP A 29 -15.15 -6.20 0.78
N LEU A 30 -14.37 -5.18 1.14
CA LEU A 30 -13.38 -5.32 2.19
C LEU A 30 -14.01 -5.55 3.56
N ALA A 31 -15.24 -5.11 3.76
CA ALA A 31 -15.94 -5.41 5.01
C ALA A 31 -16.19 -6.91 5.19
N ALA A 32 -16.32 -7.65 4.08
CA ALA A 32 -16.53 -9.10 4.09
C ALA A 32 -15.24 -9.90 4.08
N ILE A 33 -14.09 -9.27 3.87
CA ILE A 33 -12.79 -9.95 3.88
C ILE A 33 -12.32 -10.09 5.32
N PRO A 34 -12.05 -11.32 5.81
CA PRO A 34 -11.52 -11.48 7.15
C PRO A 34 -10.17 -10.78 7.32
N PRO A 35 -9.96 -10.06 8.43
CA PRO A 35 -8.68 -9.43 8.68
C PRO A 35 -7.62 -10.47 8.98
N VAL A 36 -6.38 -10.17 8.61
CA VAL A 36 -5.21 -10.96 8.92
C VAL A 36 -4.24 -10.13 9.76
N PRO A 37 -3.51 -10.75 10.69
CA PRO A 37 -2.52 -10.04 11.46
C PRO A 37 -1.43 -9.46 10.56
N CYS A 38 -0.96 -8.27 10.92
CA CYS A 38 0.22 -7.66 10.33
C CYS A 38 1.06 -7.05 11.46
N PRO A 39 2.34 -6.68 11.22
CA PRO A 39 3.17 -6.13 12.28
C PRO A 39 2.61 -4.88 12.97
N CYS A 40 1.77 -4.12 12.29
CA CYS A 40 1.17 -2.90 12.83
C CYS A 40 -0.25 -3.08 13.38
N GLY A 41 -0.85 -4.26 13.24
CA GLY A 41 -2.21 -4.52 13.70
C GLY A 41 -2.90 -5.57 12.86
N GLU A 42 -3.92 -5.17 12.11
CA GLU A 42 -4.70 -6.06 11.24
C GLU A 42 -4.93 -5.42 9.88
N ALA A 43 -4.93 -6.25 8.85
CA ALA A 43 -5.17 -5.79 7.49
C ALA A 43 -6.23 -6.65 6.79
N ARG A 44 -7.10 -5.99 6.05
CA ARG A 44 -8.01 -6.63 5.09
C ARG A 44 -7.46 -6.36 3.71
N ARG A 45 -7.18 -7.41 2.95
CA ARG A 45 -6.43 -7.29 1.69
C ARG A 45 -7.30 -7.71 0.52
N ALA A 46 -7.56 -6.76 -0.39
CA ALA A 46 -8.29 -7.01 -1.62
C ALA A 46 -7.33 -7.27 -2.78
N PHE A 47 -7.76 -8.11 -3.70
CA PHE A 47 -7.05 -8.43 -4.94
C PHE A 47 -5.74 -9.20 -4.73
N ALA A 48 -5.59 -9.82 -3.57
CA ALA A 48 -4.40 -10.57 -3.20
C ALA A 48 -4.47 -12.00 -3.78
N THR A 49 -4.39 -12.10 -5.09
CA THR A 49 -4.43 -13.36 -5.83
C THR A 49 -3.12 -13.58 -6.58
N PRO A 50 -2.69 -14.82 -6.81
CA PRO A 50 -1.39 -15.08 -7.44
C PRO A 50 -1.23 -14.50 -8.84
N ASP A 51 -2.32 -14.32 -9.57
CA ASP A 51 -2.32 -13.79 -10.94
C ASP A 51 -2.32 -12.27 -10.99
N ASN A 52 -2.57 -11.59 -9.87
CA ASN A 52 -2.55 -10.14 -9.82
C ASN A 52 -1.16 -9.63 -9.41
N THR A 53 -0.48 -8.99 -10.36
CA THR A 53 0.84 -8.39 -10.14
C THR A 53 0.82 -6.87 -10.16
N VAL A 54 -0.35 -6.26 -10.31
CA VAL A 54 -0.46 -4.81 -10.56
C VAL A 54 -0.49 -4.01 -9.28
N ALA A 55 -1.46 -4.27 -8.43
CA ALA A 55 -1.64 -3.57 -7.17
C ALA A 55 -2.61 -4.33 -6.28
N THR A 56 -2.45 -4.19 -4.98
CA THR A 56 -3.43 -4.65 -4.00
C THR A 56 -3.94 -3.45 -3.21
N LEU A 57 -5.11 -3.58 -2.60
CA LEU A 57 -5.68 -2.54 -1.77
C LEU A 57 -5.97 -3.13 -0.40
N HIS A 58 -5.40 -2.50 0.62
CA HIS A 58 -5.56 -2.94 2.01
C HIS A 58 -6.29 -1.89 2.82
N VAL A 59 -7.19 -2.31 3.68
CA VAL A 59 -7.65 -1.51 4.79
C VAL A 59 -6.97 -2.04 6.03
N THR A 60 -6.17 -1.20 6.66
CA THR A 60 -5.30 -1.60 7.77
C THR A 60 -5.68 -0.80 9.02
N ASP A 61 -5.93 -1.54 10.09
CA ASP A 61 -6.08 -0.97 11.43
C ASP A 61 -4.72 -1.01 12.11
N ILE A 62 -4.15 0.17 12.33
CA ILE A 62 -2.87 0.33 12.99
C ILE A 62 -3.12 0.53 14.47
N THR A 63 -2.67 -0.43 15.27
CA THR A 63 -2.86 -0.45 16.72
C THR A 63 -1.56 -0.61 17.48
N THR A 64 -0.47 -0.89 16.77
CA THR A 64 0.85 -1.14 17.35
C THR A 64 1.89 -0.44 16.48
N ASP A 65 2.88 0.18 17.13
CA ASP A 65 3.98 0.81 16.42
C ASP A 65 4.87 -0.28 15.83
N ALA A 66 4.85 -0.41 14.52
CA ALA A 66 5.67 -1.38 13.83
C ALA A 66 7.14 -0.95 13.84
N ARG A 67 8.02 -1.91 13.61
CA ARG A 67 9.44 -1.63 13.39
C ARG A 67 9.61 -0.85 12.09
N THR A 68 10.52 0.11 12.09
CA THR A 68 10.90 0.84 10.88
C THR A 68 11.39 -0.14 9.81
N HIS A 69 10.85 -0.02 8.63
CA HIS A 69 11.13 -0.93 7.52
C HIS A 69 11.09 -0.19 6.19
N TYR A 70 11.45 -0.88 5.14
CA TYR A 70 11.39 -0.35 3.78
C TYR A 70 11.12 -1.47 2.78
N HIS A 71 10.73 -1.08 1.58
CA HIS A 71 10.50 -1.97 0.46
C HIS A 71 11.48 -1.63 -0.65
N LYS A 72 11.96 -2.64 -1.35
CA LYS A 72 12.90 -2.43 -2.47
C LYS A 72 12.19 -2.28 -3.80
N ALA A 73 11.08 -2.94 -3.98
CA ALA A 73 10.32 -2.93 -5.23
C ALA A 73 9.01 -2.16 -5.13
N MET A 74 8.31 -2.27 -4.00
CA MET A 74 6.98 -1.67 -3.84
C MET A 74 7.05 -0.18 -3.57
N THR A 75 6.17 0.56 -4.22
CA THR A 75 5.69 1.87 -3.78
C THR A 75 4.40 1.63 -3.00
N GLU A 76 4.21 2.34 -1.90
CA GLU A 76 2.96 2.28 -1.16
C GLU A 76 2.30 3.65 -1.13
N ILE A 77 0.98 3.68 -1.34
CA ILE A 77 0.19 4.88 -1.10
C ILE A 77 -0.62 4.66 0.17
N TYR A 78 -0.45 5.56 1.14
CA TYR A 78 -1.27 5.59 2.34
C TYR A 78 -2.35 6.65 2.20
N PHE A 79 -3.54 6.35 2.65
CA PHE A 79 -4.62 7.31 2.79
C PHE A 79 -5.31 7.08 4.13
N VAL A 80 -5.36 8.09 4.97
CA VAL A 80 -5.90 7.98 6.32
C VAL A 80 -7.43 8.10 6.27
N LEU A 81 -8.12 7.09 6.80
CA LEU A 81 -9.57 7.08 6.95
C LEU A 81 -10.00 7.63 8.31
N GLU A 82 -9.36 7.18 9.37
CA GLU A 82 -9.71 7.49 10.75
C GLU A 82 -8.48 7.55 11.61
N GLY A 83 -8.58 8.31 12.69
CA GLY A 83 -7.54 8.40 13.70
C GLY A 83 -6.51 9.46 13.43
N GLU A 84 -5.50 9.49 14.29
CA GLU A 84 -4.41 10.44 14.22
C GLU A 84 -3.11 9.76 14.61
N GLY A 85 -2.03 10.22 14.04
CA GLY A 85 -0.71 9.70 14.33
C GLY A 85 0.36 10.43 13.55
N VAL A 86 1.48 9.78 13.41
CA VAL A 86 2.64 10.31 12.68
C VAL A 86 3.20 9.20 11.80
N LEU A 87 3.58 9.55 10.60
CA LEU A 87 4.40 8.69 9.76
C LEU A 87 5.85 9.17 9.84
N GLU A 88 6.71 8.30 10.34
CA GLU A 88 8.15 8.53 10.28
C GLU A 88 8.64 8.05 8.92
N VAL A 89 9.23 8.96 8.15
CA VAL A 89 9.69 8.70 6.78
C VAL A 89 11.07 9.30 6.60
N ASP A 90 12.08 8.44 6.45
CA ASP A 90 13.49 8.84 6.28
C ASP A 90 13.95 9.90 7.30
N GLY A 91 13.55 9.74 8.56
CA GLY A 91 13.88 10.67 9.62
C GLY A 91 12.95 11.86 9.77
N ASP A 92 12.10 12.11 8.80
CA ASP A 92 11.07 13.15 8.91
C ASP A 92 9.84 12.61 9.64
N ARG A 93 9.04 13.52 10.19
CA ARG A 93 7.79 13.19 10.88
C ARG A 93 6.64 13.90 10.18
N VAL A 94 5.75 13.12 9.58
CA VAL A 94 4.59 13.63 8.86
C VAL A 94 3.35 13.39 9.70
N PRO A 95 2.63 14.44 10.13
CA PRO A 95 1.38 14.26 10.84
C PRO A 95 0.35 13.54 9.96
N LEU A 96 -0.33 12.58 10.55
CA LEU A 96 -1.40 11.82 9.88
C LEU A 96 -2.72 12.15 10.54
N LYS A 97 -3.66 12.59 9.73
CA LYS A 97 -5.06 12.82 10.10
C LYS A 97 -5.94 12.37 8.94
N PRO A 98 -7.27 12.25 9.13
CA PRO A 98 -8.15 11.85 8.03
C PRO A 98 -7.92 12.68 6.76
N TYR A 99 -7.88 12.00 5.63
CA TYR A 99 -7.62 12.53 4.29
C TYR A 99 -6.17 12.92 3.98
N THR A 100 -5.25 12.73 4.90
CA THR A 100 -3.83 12.81 4.56
C THR A 100 -3.43 11.61 3.71
N SER A 101 -2.71 11.86 2.64
CA SER A 101 -2.15 10.80 1.79
C SER A 101 -0.64 10.97 1.67
N VAL A 102 0.07 9.85 1.67
CA VAL A 102 1.53 9.82 1.50
C VAL A 102 1.88 8.75 0.50
N MET A 103 2.72 9.10 -0.46
CA MET A 103 3.32 8.13 -1.36
C MET A 103 4.70 7.77 -0.84
N ILE A 104 4.90 6.52 -0.50
CA ILE A 104 6.15 6.00 0.06
C ILE A 104 6.87 5.25 -1.06
N LYS A 105 7.98 5.81 -1.50
CA LYS A 105 8.76 5.26 -2.62
C LYS A 105 9.68 4.13 -2.15
N PRO A 106 10.12 3.27 -3.06
CA PRO A 106 11.08 2.23 -2.70
C PRO A 106 12.32 2.81 -2.00
N GLY A 107 12.77 2.12 -0.98
CA GLY A 107 13.94 2.53 -0.19
C GLY A 107 13.63 3.47 0.97
N CYS A 108 12.47 4.10 1.00
CA CYS A 108 12.10 4.98 2.09
C CYS A 108 11.87 4.20 3.38
N ARG A 109 12.64 4.50 4.42
CA ARG A 109 12.48 3.90 5.75
C ARG A 109 11.29 4.55 6.43
N HIS A 110 10.34 3.75 6.87
CA HIS A 110 9.10 4.29 7.42
C HIS A 110 8.45 3.39 8.46
N ARG A 111 7.64 4.02 9.29
CA ARG A 111 6.66 3.37 10.15
C ARG A 111 5.57 4.37 10.53
N ALA A 112 4.35 3.88 10.67
CA ALA A 112 3.25 4.66 11.24
C ALA A 112 3.22 4.46 12.76
N VAL A 113 3.02 5.56 13.47
CA VAL A 113 2.93 5.60 14.93
C VAL A 113 1.59 6.21 15.30
N GLY A 114 0.88 5.58 16.20
CA GLY A 114 -0.44 6.02 16.66
C GLY A 114 -1.52 5.00 16.34
N ARG A 115 -2.77 5.44 16.47
CA ARG A 115 -3.93 4.60 16.19
C ARG A 115 -4.66 5.16 14.98
N LEU A 116 -4.67 4.37 13.94
CA LEU A 116 -5.12 4.80 12.62
C LEU A 116 -5.86 3.68 11.93
N ARG A 117 -6.82 4.07 11.09
CA ARG A 117 -7.30 3.20 10.02
C ARG A 117 -6.91 3.84 8.71
N ILE A 118 -6.18 3.10 7.89
CA ILE A 118 -5.69 3.59 6.62
C ILE A 118 -6.12 2.67 5.48
N VAL A 119 -6.20 3.24 4.29
CA VAL A 119 -6.06 2.48 3.05
C VAL A 119 -4.60 2.52 2.68
N ASN A 120 -4.02 1.37 2.35
CA ASN A 120 -2.71 1.36 1.72
C ASN A 120 -2.76 0.54 0.43
N ILE A 121 -2.08 1.06 -0.57
CA ILE A 121 -2.07 0.49 -1.91
C ILE A 121 -0.63 0.18 -2.30
N PRO A 122 -0.20 -1.08 -2.16
CA PRO A 122 1.09 -1.53 -2.69
C PRO A 122 1.07 -1.65 -4.22
N ILE A 123 2.10 -1.14 -4.86
CA ILE A 123 2.32 -1.19 -6.31
C ILE A 123 3.79 -1.53 -6.55
N PRO A 124 4.12 -2.68 -7.17
CA PRO A 124 3.24 -3.76 -7.62
C PRO A 124 2.46 -4.41 -6.46
N ALA A 125 1.66 -5.40 -6.77
CA ALA A 125 0.84 -6.11 -5.78
C ALA A 125 1.68 -6.54 -4.57
N PHE A 126 1.09 -6.49 -3.39
CA PHE A 126 1.77 -6.76 -2.13
C PHE A 126 2.55 -8.08 -2.17
N ASP A 127 3.83 -8.00 -1.81
CA ASP A 127 4.71 -9.13 -1.62
C ASP A 127 5.29 -9.05 -0.20
N PRO A 128 4.89 -9.96 0.69
CA PRO A 128 5.40 -9.93 2.07
C PRO A 128 6.90 -10.18 2.16
N ALA A 129 7.52 -10.75 1.14
CA ALA A 129 8.96 -10.94 1.09
C ALA A 129 9.73 -9.64 0.81
N ASP A 130 9.06 -8.61 0.30
CA ASP A 130 9.66 -7.30 0.03
C ASP A 130 9.52 -6.37 1.25
N GLU A 131 9.86 -6.87 2.41
CA GLU A 131 9.92 -6.09 3.64
C GLU A 131 11.30 -6.25 4.24
N TRP A 132 11.99 -5.13 4.42
CA TRP A 132 13.39 -5.10 4.80
C TRP A 132 13.61 -4.21 6.01
N PHE A 133 14.61 -4.56 6.79
CA PHE A 133 14.99 -3.84 8.01
C PHE A 133 16.48 -3.54 7.95
N ASP A 134 16.87 -2.43 8.56
CA ASP A 134 18.29 -2.12 8.77
C ASP A 134 18.84 -2.87 9.96
#